data_f2278e14b7b612d96a29d663352c2925
#
_entry.id   f2278e14b7b612d96a29d663352c2925
#
_cell.length_a   1.000
_cell.length_b   1.000
_cell.length_c   1.000
_cell.angle_alpha   90.00
_cell.angle_beta   90.00
_cell.angle_gamma   90.00
#
_symmetry.space_group_name_H-M   'P 1'
#
loop_
_entity.id
_entity.type
_entity.pdbx_description
1 polymer ?
#
loop_
_entity_poly.entity_id
_entity_poly.type
_entity_poly.pdbx_seq_one_letter_code
_entity_poly.pdbx_strand_id
1 'polypeptide(L)'
;MNSPPASEADPPIQYMRRTRDYYLALGYGDPYAWAYHDEVPFRPLKKPLAGSRVALLTTAAPYQPDKGDQGPGAPYNAGAKFYSVYSGDTGADHDLRIAHVAIDRRHTSMEDSGTWFPLPALRRAAAAGRVGLAARFHGVPTNRSQQHTLEVDAPEILKRCVEDGADAALLVPNCPVCHQSVSLVARHLEANGIATVVMGCAKDIVEHCGVPRFLFSDFPLGNSAGRPRDPASQEATLELALTLLETAAEPRTTLRSPLRWSDSAEWKLDYCNPARLSPEELARRRAEFDRGKETAKALRESIA
;
A
#
# COMPACT_ATOMS: atom_id res chain seq x y z
N MET A 1 0.30 -31.08 7.90
CA MET A 1 -1.16 -31.00 7.96
C MET A 1 -1.57 -29.90 7.00
N ASN A 2 -2.25 -30.25 5.92
CA ASN A 2 -2.71 -29.28 4.93
C ASN A 2 -3.88 -28.48 5.53
N SER A 3 -3.67 -27.20 5.83
CA SER A 3 -4.77 -26.30 6.14
C SER A 3 -5.73 -26.22 4.94
N PRO A 4 -7.03 -26.28 5.14
CA PRO A 4 -7.99 -26.16 4.04
C PRO A 4 -7.79 -24.81 3.33
N PRO A 5 -8.05 -24.74 2.01
CA PRO A 5 -8.01 -23.49 1.26
C PRO A 5 -8.96 -22.48 1.91
N ALA A 6 -8.59 -21.19 1.86
CA ALA A 6 -9.39 -20.10 2.39
C ALA A 6 -10.81 -20.23 1.88
N SER A 7 -11.74 -20.63 2.78
CA SER A 7 -13.13 -20.89 2.43
C SER A 7 -13.89 -19.58 2.21
N GLU A 8 -15.01 -19.63 1.49
CA GLU A 8 -16.01 -18.55 1.38
C GLU A 8 -16.51 -18.04 2.75
N ALA A 9 -16.26 -18.80 3.82
CA ALA A 9 -16.61 -18.48 5.20
C ALA A 9 -15.77 -17.34 5.83
N ASP A 10 -14.70 -16.87 5.18
CA ASP A 10 -13.82 -15.83 5.69
C ASP A 10 -13.68 -14.64 4.71
N PRO A 11 -14.71 -13.78 4.61
CA PRO A 11 -14.70 -12.68 3.65
C PRO A 11 -13.64 -11.61 4.01
N PRO A 12 -13.05 -10.96 3.00
CA PRO A 12 -12.17 -9.80 3.21
C PRO A 12 -12.88 -8.66 3.92
N ILE A 13 -12.11 -7.85 4.66
CA ILE A 13 -12.63 -6.61 5.24
C ILE A 13 -13.10 -5.68 4.12
N GLN A 14 -14.32 -5.14 4.27
CA GLN A 14 -14.88 -4.13 3.38
C GLN A 14 -14.39 -2.74 3.82
N TYR A 15 -13.18 -2.36 3.43
CA TYR A 15 -12.52 -1.15 3.91
C TYR A 15 -13.23 0.13 3.53
N MET A 16 -13.86 0.21 2.34
CA MET A 16 -14.66 1.38 1.94
C MET A 16 -15.85 1.58 2.88
N ARG A 17 -16.60 0.50 3.17
CA ARG A 17 -17.72 0.55 4.10
C ARG A 17 -17.25 0.86 5.53
N ARG A 18 -16.20 0.19 6.02
CA ARG A 18 -15.64 0.41 7.37
C ARG A 18 -15.16 1.85 7.54
N THR A 19 -14.50 2.41 6.55
CA THR A 19 -14.05 3.81 6.57
C THR A 19 -15.25 4.76 6.63
N ARG A 20 -16.26 4.55 5.79
CA ARG A 20 -17.49 5.35 5.79
C ARG A 20 -18.19 5.32 7.16
N ASP A 21 -18.48 4.12 7.64
CA ASP A 21 -19.24 3.92 8.88
C ASP A 21 -18.48 4.50 10.09
N TYR A 22 -17.15 4.36 10.11
CA TYR A 22 -16.29 4.94 11.15
C TYR A 22 -16.34 6.47 11.15
N TYR A 23 -16.18 7.13 10.01
CA TYR A 23 -16.21 8.60 9.96
C TYR A 23 -17.60 9.16 10.22
N LEU A 24 -18.66 8.48 9.81
CA LEU A 24 -20.03 8.84 10.19
C LEU A 24 -20.23 8.75 11.71
N ALA A 25 -19.75 7.68 12.36
CA ALA A 25 -19.81 7.54 13.82
C ALA A 25 -18.99 8.61 14.56
N LEU A 26 -17.91 9.12 13.95
CA LEU A 26 -17.17 10.27 14.45
C LEU A 26 -17.89 11.62 14.20
N GLY A 27 -19.06 11.64 13.55
CA GLY A 27 -19.84 12.84 13.26
C GLY A 27 -19.36 13.64 12.05
N TYR A 28 -18.64 13.03 11.09
CA TYR A 28 -18.33 13.63 9.79
C TYR A 28 -19.43 13.28 8.78
N GLY A 29 -20.01 14.31 8.11
CA GLY A 29 -21.19 14.15 7.28
C GLY A 29 -20.92 13.56 5.90
N ASP A 30 -19.79 13.89 5.27
CA ASP A 30 -19.54 13.53 3.89
C ASP A 30 -18.67 12.29 3.79
N PRO A 31 -19.14 11.21 3.15
CA PRO A 31 -18.33 10.03 2.91
C PRO A 31 -17.20 10.35 1.92
N TYR A 32 -16.06 9.65 2.11
CA TYR A 32 -14.95 9.73 1.18
C TYR A 32 -15.34 9.13 -0.18
N ALA A 33 -15.21 9.90 -1.25
CA ALA A 33 -15.43 9.44 -2.61
C ALA A 33 -14.19 8.69 -3.12
N TRP A 34 -14.32 7.39 -3.33
CA TRP A 34 -13.24 6.55 -3.87
C TRP A 34 -13.16 6.69 -5.39
N ALA A 35 -11.93 6.64 -5.91
CA ALA A 35 -11.71 6.65 -7.36
C ALA A 35 -12.28 5.38 -7.99
N TYR A 36 -12.99 5.55 -9.10
CA TYR A 36 -13.57 4.46 -9.89
C TYR A 36 -13.29 4.67 -11.37
N HIS A 37 -12.96 3.61 -12.07
CA HIS A 37 -12.72 3.65 -13.51
C HIS A 37 -13.23 2.36 -14.18
N ASP A 38 -14.02 2.50 -15.20
CA ASP A 38 -14.54 1.37 -16.01
C ASP A 38 -13.42 0.75 -16.85
N GLU A 39 -12.67 1.57 -17.55
CA GLU A 39 -11.56 1.13 -18.38
C GLU A 39 -10.28 1.00 -17.56
N VAL A 40 -9.55 -0.11 -17.74
CA VAL A 40 -8.29 -0.38 -17.07
C VAL A 40 -7.21 -0.59 -18.11
N PRO A 41 -6.19 0.29 -18.17
CA PRO A 41 -5.05 0.08 -19.05
C PRO A 41 -4.30 -1.19 -18.65
N PHE A 42 -3.80 -1.92 -19.65
CA PHE A 42 -3.07 -3.16 -19.43
C PHE A 42 -1.90 -3.27 -20.39
N ARG A 43 -0.72 -3.60 -19.85
CA ARG A 43 0.49 -3.88 -20.61
C ARG A 43 1.06 -5.25 -20.22
N PRO A 44 1.17 -6.19 -21.13
CA PRO A 44 1.94 -7.41 -20.91
C PRO A 44 3.43 -7.06 -20.76
N LEU A 45 4.18 -7.90 -20.05
CA LEU A 45 5.64 -7.80 -20.05
C LEU A 45 6.17 -7.95 -21.48
N LYS A 46 7.11 -7.08 -21.85
CA LYS A 46 7.73 -7.09 -23.18
C LYS A 46 8.82 -8.18 -23.32
N LYS A 47 9.33 -8.66 -22.19
CA LYS A 47 10.41 -9.66 -22.11
C LYS A 47 10.28 -10.44 -20.79
N PRO A 48 10.92 -11.63 -20.66
CA PRO A 48 10.90 -12.40 -19.42
C PRO A 48 11.38 -11.57 -18.22
N LEU A 49 10.87 -11.85 -17.02
CA LEU A 49 11.23 -11.12 -15.78
C LEU A 49 12.74 -11.12 -15.50
N ALA A 50 13.43 -12.23 -15.75
CA ALA A 50 14.90 -12.31 -15.58
C ALA A 50 15.66 -11.26 -16.41
N GLY A 51 15.08 -10.82 -17.54
CA GLY A 51 15.61 -9.74 -18.37
C GLY A 51 14.92 -8.39 -18.16
N SER A 52 13.93 -8.33 -17.29
CA SER A 52 13.14 -7.11 -17.00
C SER A 52 13.66 -6.42 -15.75
N ARG A 53 13.70 -5.08 -15.80
CA ARG A 53 14.05 -4.25 -14.66
C ARG A 53 12.78 -3.82 -13.92
N VAL A 54 12.64 -4.25 -12.67
CA VAL A 54 11.46 -3.98 -11.83
C VAL A 54 11.76 -2.85 -10.86
N ALA A 55 10.92 -1.82 -10.85
CA ALA A 55 10.92 -0.76 -9.85
C ALA A 55 10.05 -1.14 -8.64
N LEU A 56 10.48 -0.77 -7.43
CA LEU A 56 9.67 -0.89 -6.22
C LEU A 56 9.11 0.49 -5.84
N LEU A 57 7.79 0.57 -5.67
CA LEU A 57 7.09 1.76 -5.22
C LEU A 57 6.44 1.50 -3.86
N THR A 58 6.63 2.42 -2.92
CA THR A 58 6.08 2.29 -1.55
C THR A 58 5.37 3.55 -1.12
N THR A 59 4.38 3.43 -0.24
CA THR A 59 3.75 4.56 0.43
C THR A 59 4.35 4.85 1.81
N ALA A 60 5.40 4.16 2.22
CA ALA A 60 6.20 4.55 3.38
C ALA A 60 6.85 5.92 3.14
N ALA A 61 7.23 6.61 4.20
CA ALA A 61 7.86 7.93 4.13
C ALA A 61 9.27 7.90 4.75
N PRO A 62 10.21 8.71 4.27
CA PRO A 62 11.49 8.87 4.94
C PRO A 62 11.31 9.34 6.38
N TYR A 63 12.14 8.82 7.29
CA TYR A 63 12.19 9.35 8.65
C TYR A 63 12.51 10.86 8.63
N GLN A 64 11.79 11.62 9.43
CA GLN A 64 11.96 13.06 9.53
C GLN A 64 12.46 13.41 10.94
N PRO A 65 13.72 13.85 11.11
CA PRO A 65 14.24 14.33 12.38
C PRO A 65 13.34 15.44 12.97
N ASP A 66 13.25 15.48 14.28
CA ASP A 66 12.54 16.53 15.04
C ASP A 66 11.02 16.64 14.80
N LYS A 67 10.43 15.65 14.12
CA LYS A 67 8.97 15.58 13.85
C LYS A 67 8.20 14.65 14.81
N GLY A 68 8.78 14.34 15.97
CA GLY A 68 8.16 13.49 17.00
C GLY A 68 8.26 12.00 16.69
N ASP A 69 7.48 11.20 17.45
CA ASP A 69 7.55 9.74 17.36
C ASP A 69 7.06 9.21 16.00
N GLN A 70 7.90 8.42 15.35
CA GLN A 70 7.68 7.76 14.08
C GLN A 70 8.11 6.28 14.14
N GLY A 71 8.37 5.78 15.34
CA GLY A 71 8.84 4.42 15.56
C GLY A 71 7.76 3.35 15.30
N PRO A 72 8.16 2.08 15.39
CA PRO A 72 7.22 0.96 15.34
C PRO A 72 6.15 1.09 16.43
N GLY A 73 4.88 0.85 16.06
CA GLY A 73 3.76 0.99 17.00
C GLY A 73 3.36 2.42 17.34
N ALA A 74 4.11 3.44 16.88
CA ALA A 74 3.78 4.83 17.11
C ALA A 74 2.34 5.18 16.69
N PRO A 75 1.65 6.05 17.42
CA PRO A 75 0.36 6.60 16.97
C PRO A 75 0.53 7.38 15.68
N TYR A 76 -0.59 7.72 15.04
CA TYR A 76 -0.56 8.58 13.86
C TYR A 76 0.13 9.92 14.17
N ASN A 77 1.14 10.24 13.38
CA ASN A 77 1.88 11.49 13.50
C ASN A 77 1.65 12.37 12.25
N ALA A 78 0.77 13.36 12.40
CA ALA A 78 0.44 14.30 11.32
C ALA A 78 1.62 15.22 10.96
N GLY A 79 2.51 15.53 11.92
CA GLY A 79 3.68 16.38 11.73
C GLY A 79 4.79 15.71 10.91
N ALA A 80 4.81 14.38 10.88
CA ALA A 80 5.77 13.59 10.09
C ALA A 80 5.24 13.18 8.71
N LYS A 81 4.16 13.79 8.25
CA LYS A 81 3.60 13.52 6.94
C LYS A 81 4.51 14.01 5.81
N PHE A 82 4.76 13.18 4.81
CA PHE A 82 5.62 13.49 3.68
C PHE A 82 4.80 13.62 2.40
N TYR A 83 4.96 14.73 1.68
CA TYR A 83 4.07 15.11 0.58
C TYR A 83 4.72 15.08 -0.80
N SER A 84 6.00 14.75 -0.91
CA SER A 84 6.71 14.75 -2.18
C SER A 84 7.05 13.35 -2.66
N VAL A 85 7.09 13.13 -3.97
CA VAL A 85 7.71 11.94 -4.54
C VAL A 85 9.21 11.95 -4.21
N TYR A 86 9.73 10.84 -3.69
CA TYR A 86 11.14 10.68 -3.39
C TYR A 86 11.69 9.39 -3.97
N SER A 87 13.00 9.27 -3.98
CA SER A 87 13.69 8.05 -4.44
C SER A 87 14.82 7.69 -3.50
N GLY A 88 15.16 6.43 -3.44
CA GLY A 88 16.32 5.92 -2.72
C GLY A 88 17.02 4.82 -3.50
N ASP A 89 18.31 4.65 -3.24
CA ASP A 89 19.13 3.60 -3.86
C ASP A 89 18.68 2.21 -3.39
N THR A 90 18.37 1.31 -4.32
CA THR A 90 17.99 -0.05 -3.98
C THR A 90 19.16 -0.90 -3.45
N GLY A 91 20.39 -0.45 -3.58
CA GLY A 91 21.59 -1.08 -3.00
C GLY A 91 21.84 -0.70 -1.54
N ALA A 92 21.22 0.38 -1.02
CA ALA A 92 21.42 0.88 0.33
C ALA A 92 20.26 0.56 1.28
N ASP A 93 20.51 0.62 2.59
CA ASP A 93 19.45 0.53 3.60
C ASP A 93 18.85 1.91 3.87
N HIS A 94 17.55 1.92 4.15
CA HIS A 94 16.78 3.16 4.28
C HIS A 94 15.99 3.19 5.57
N ASP A 95 15.99 4.34 6.24
CA ASP A 95 15.14 4.59 7.39
C ASP A 95 13.79 5.14 6.91
N LEU A 96 12.88 4.21 6.57
CA LEU A 96 11.51 4.51 6.19
C LEU A 96 10.56 4.28 7.36
N ARG A 97 9.44 5.02 7.37
CA ARG A 97 8.42 4.97 8.42
C ARG A 97 7.03 4.88 7.82
N ILE A 98 6.11 4.31 8.59
CA ILE A 98 4.70 4.32 8.25
C ILE A 98 3.97 5.25 9.23
N ALA A 99 3.85 6.52 8.89
CA ALA A 99 3.19 7.54 9.69
C ALA A 99 1.70 7.75 9.30
N HIS A 100 1.03 6.73 8.76
CA HIS A 100 -0.32 6.84 8.24
C HIS A 100 -1.38 6.72 9.33
N VAL A 101 -2.51 7.44 9.16
CA VAL A 101 -3.60 7.49 10.14
C VAL A 101 -4.30 6.13 10.32
N ALA A 102 -4.47 5.37 9.25
CA ALA A 102 -5.38 4.24 9.19
C ALA A 102 -4.65 2.91 8.90
N ILE A 103 -3.63 2.61 9.68
CA ILE A 103 -2.99 1.29 9.73
C ILE A 103 -3.65 0.47 10.83
N ASP A 104 -3.61 -0.84 10.73
CA ASP A 104 -4.14 -1.71 11.78
C ASP A 104 -3.14 -1.87 12.96
N ARG A 105 -3.00 -0.80 13.76
CA ARG A 105 -2.10 -0.78 14.92
C ARG A 105 -2.47 -1.75 16.04
N ARG A 106 -3.63 -2.37 15.95
CA ARG A 106 -4.06 -3.36 16.95
C ARG A 106 -3.39 -4.72 16.70
N HIS A 107 -3.16 -5.05 15.42
CA HIS A 107 -2.67 -6.37 15.02
C HIS A 107 -1.26 -6.34 14.42
N THR A 108 -0.67 -5.16 14.24
CA THR A 108 0.71 -5.04 13.76
C THR A 108 1.41 -3.82 14.38
N SER A 109 2.68 -4.00 14.79
CA SER A 109 3.56 -2.90 15.20
C SER A 109 4.28 -2.24 14.03
N MET A 110 4.24 -2.85 12.83
CA MET A 110 4.99 -2.43 11.64
C MET A 110 6.51 -2.38 11.86
N GLU A 111 6.99 -3.17 12.80
CA GLU A 111 8.39 -3.22 13.22
C GLU A 111 9.29 -3.80 12.11
N ASP A 112 8.75 -4.77 11.35
CA ASP A 112 9.44 -5.41 10.25
C ASP A 112 9.11 -4.70 8.93
N SER A 113 10.07 -3.96 8.41
CA SER A 113 9.91 -3.22 7.15
C SER A 113 9.66 -4.15 5.95
N GLY A 114 10.10 -5.39 5.98
CA GLY A 114 9.86 -6.38 4.92
C GLY A 114 8.38 -6.62 4.63
N THR A 115 7.48 -6.36 5.59
CA THR A 115 6.03 -6.53 5.41
C THR A 115 5.36 -5.42 4.58
N TRP A 116 6.01 -4.26 4.44
CA TRP A 116 5.47 -3.08 3.76
C TRP A 116 6.45 -2.38 2.81
N PHE A 117 7.71 -2.80 2.82
CA PHE A 117 8.77 -2.37 1.92
C PHE A 117 9.66 -3.59 1.60
N PRO A 118 9.21 -4.50 0.70
CA PRO A 118 9.84 -5.79 0.46
C PRO A 118 11.17 -5.71 -0.32
N LEU A 119 11.95 -4.63 -0.16
CA LEU A 119 13.24 -4.47 -0.81
C LEU A 119 14.23 -5.59 -0.47
N PRO A 120 14.33 -6.08 0.78
CA PRO A 120 15.22 -7.21 1.07
C PRO A 120 14.86 -8.49 0.30
N ALA A 121 13.57 -8.83 0.20
CA ALA A 121 13.11 -9.97 -0.58
C ALA A 121 13.37 -9.78 -2.09
N LEU A 122 13.11 -8.58 -2.60
CA LEU A 122 13.34 -8.24 -4.01
C LEU A 122 14.84 -8.28 -4.38
N ARG A 123 15.73 -7.84 -3.50
CA ARG A 123 17.19 -7.99 -3.66
C ARG A 123 17.60 -9.46 -3.76
N ARG A 124 17.04 -10.34 -2.90
CA ARG A 124 17.32 -11.78 -2.97
C ARG A 124 16.84 -12.39 -4.27
N ALA A 125 15.64 -12.02 -4.72
CA ALA A 125 15.12 -12.47 -6.01
C ALA A 125 16.00 -11.99 -7.18
N ALA A 126 16.49 -10.76 -7.14
CA ALA A 126 17.42 -10.22 -8.13
C ALA A 126 18.77 -10.95 -8.10
N ALA A 127 19.34 -11.19 -6.93
CA ALA A 127 20.60 -11.94 -6.77
C ALA A 127 20.49 -13.40 -7.26
N ALA A 128 19.28 -13.98 -7.15
CA ALA A 128 18.99 -15.32 -7.70
C ALA A 128 18.72 -15.31 -9.22
N GLY A 129 18.77 -14.15 -9.89
CA GLY A 129 18.49 -14.03 -11.32
C GLY A 129 17.01 -14.15 -11.69
N ARG A 130 16.09 -14.11 -10.71
CA ARG A 130 14.65 -14.21 -10.94
C ARG A 130 14.09 -12.96 -11.64
N VAL A 131 14.69 -11.79 -11.36
CA VAL A 131 14.25 -10.48 -11.86
C VAL A 131 15.43 -9.51 -11.89
N GLY A 132 15.44 -8.54 -12.78
CA GLY A 132 16.31 -7.36 -12.67
C GLY A 132 15.71 -6.34 -11.73
N LEU A 133 16.56 -5.65 -10.94
CA LEU A 133 16.13 -4.60 -10.01
C LEU A 133 16.49 -3.22 -10.56
N ALA A 134 15.58 -2.26 -10.51
CA ALA A 134 15.87 -0.86 -10.80
C ALA A 134 16.87 -0.29 -9.76
N ALA A 135 17.72 0.64 -10.17
CA ALA A 135 18.71 1.24 -9.28
C ALA A 135 18.09 2.04 -8.13
N ARG A 136 16.89 2.57 -8.34
CA ARG A 136 16.15 3.33 -7.33
C ARG A 136 14.78 2.71 -7.08
N PHE A 137 14.32 2.82 -5.83
CA PHE A 137 12.90 2.70 -5.49
C PHE A 137 12.27 4.11 -5.38
N HIS A 138 10.94 4.21 -5.44
CA HIS A 138 10.25 5.49 -5.35
C HIS A 138 9.16 5.49 -4.30
N GLY A 139 9.01 6.63 -3.60
CA GLY A 139 7.94 6.86 -2.64
C GLY A 139 6.75 7.53 -3.29
N VAL A 140 5.56 6.99 -3.02
CA VAL A 140 4.26 7.51 -3.47
C VAL A 140 3.62 8.29 -2.32
N PRO A 141 3.48 9.62 -2.42
CA PRO A 141 2.81 10.42 -1.40
C PRO A 141 1.34 10.04 -1.24
N THR A 142 0.85 10.11 0.00
CA THR A 142 -0.55 9.80 0.31
C THR A 142 -1.26 11.07 0.76
N ASN A 143 -1.64 11.92 -0.19
CA ASN A 143 -2.18 13.25 0.09
C ASN A 143 -3.71 13.34 0.05
N ARG A 144 -4.45 12.27 -0.21
CA ARG A 144 -5.91 12.16 -0.33
C ARG A 144 -6.53 12.92 -1.52
N SER A 145 -5.79 13.72 -2.26
CA SER A 145 -6.25 14.37 -3.48
C SER A 145 -5.99 13.45 -4.68
N GLN A 146 -7.05 12.95 -5.26
CA GLN A 146 -6.97 12.14 -6.49
C GLN A 146 -6.39 12.97 -7.64
N GLN A 147 -6.85 14.22 -7.77
CA GLN A 147 -6.35 15.14 -8.79
C GLN A 147 -4.84 15.34 -8.67
N HIS A 148 -4.33 15.64 -7.47
CA HIS A 148 -2.89 15.82 -7.26
C HIS A 148 -2.10 14.55 -7.57
N THR A 149 -2.61 13.39 -7.18
CA THR A 149 -1.98 12.10 -7.51
C THR A 149 -1.89 11.91 -9.02
N LEU A 150 -2.94 12.26 -9.77
CA LEU A 150 -2.97 12.08 -11.22
C LEU A 150 -2.16 13.14 -11.99
N GLU A 151 -2.17 14.38 -11.53
CA GLU A 151 -1.58 15.51 -12.26
C GLU A 151 -0.11 15.78 -11.89
N VAL A 152 0.31 15.36 -10.67
CA VAL A 152 1.65 15.67 -10.15
C VAL A 152 2.43 14.40 -9.79
N ASP A 153 1.92 13.56 -8.87
CA ASP A 153 2.70 12.45 -8.33
C ASP A 153 2.93 11.35 -9.37
N ALA A 154 1.90 10.93 -10.10
CA ALA A 154 1.99 9.84 -11.06
C ALA A 154 2.87 10.20 -12.30
N PRO A 155 2.79 11.41 -12.88
CA PRO A 155 3.74 11.85 -13.91
C PRO A 155 5.19 11.90 -13.43
N GLU A 156 5.45 12.39 -12.22
CA GLU A 156 6.81 12.42 -11.67
C GLU A 156 7.36 11.01 -11.40
N ILE A 157 6.53 10.10 -10.90
CA ILE A 157 6.90 8.69 -10.72
C ILE A 157 7.19 8.02 -12.07
N LEU A 158 6.35 8.25 -13.08
CA LEU A 158 6.57 7.74 -14.43
C LEU A 158 7.92 8.21 -14.98
N LYS A 159 8.21 9.51 -14.89
CA LYS A 159 9.48 10.08 -15.31
C LYS A 159 10.66 9.34 -14.67
N ARG A 160 10.64 9.14 -13.34
CA ARG A 160 11.71 8.45 -12.62
C ARG A 160 11.83 6.96 -13.02
N CYS A 161 10.71 6.26 -13.19
CA CYS A 161 10.71 4.88 -13.67
C CYS A 161 11.32 4.78 -15.09
N VAL A 162 11.02 5.73 -15.97
CA VAL A 162 11.61 5.77 -17.32
C VAL A 162 13.11 6.07 -17.26
N GLU A 163 13.54 7.01 -16.43
CA GLU A 163 14.97 7.32 -16.22
C GLU A 163 15.75 6.09 -15.73
N ASP A 164 15.14 5.27 -14.85
CA ASP A 164 15.73 4.03 -14.32
C ASP A 164 15.64 2.87 -15.32
N GLY A 165 14.97 3.05 -16.44
CA GLY A 165 14.73 2.02 -17.46
C GLY A 165 13.87 0.87 -16.93
N ALA A 166 12.88 1.17 -16.09
CA ALA A 166 11.99 0.17 -15.54
C ALA A 166 11.05 -0.40 -16.63
N ASP A 167 10.97 -1.73 -16.70
CA ASP A 167 10.04 -2.46 -17.57
C ASP A 167 8.72 -2.75 -16.86
N ALA A 168 8.78 -2.87 -15.53
CA ALA A 168 7.64 -3.13 -14.67
C ALA A 168 7.81 -2.49 -13.29
N ALA A 169 6.72 -2.42 -12.52
CA ALA A 169 6.72 -1.90 -11.16
C ALA A 169 5.84 -2.71 -10.20
N LEU A 170 6.33 -2.90 -8.98
CA LEU A 170 5.59 -3.40 -7.82
C LEU A 170 5.20 -2.22 -6.94
N LEU A 171 3.92 -2.09 -6.59
CA LEU A 171 3.39 -0.99 -5.80
C LEU A 171 2.84 -1.50 -4.48
N VAL A 172 3.37 -1.02 -3.35
CA VAL A 172 3.06 -1.53 -2.01
C VAL A 172 2.40 -0.44 -1.16
N PRO A 173 1.06 -0.44 -1.03
CA PRO A 173 0.31 0.47 -0.19
C PRO A 173 0.25 0.01 1.27
N ASN A 174 0.08 0.97 2.20
CA ASN A 174 0.04 0.68 3.63
C ASN A 174 -1.30 1.00 4.31
N CYS A 175 -2.04 2.01 3.86
CA CYS A 175 -3.33 2.44 4.44
C CYS A 175 -4.44 2.42 3.37
N PRO A 176 -5.72 2.59 3.71
CA PRO A 176 -6.79 2.58 2.71
C PRO A 176 -6.57 3.59 1.57
N VAL A 177 -6.30 4.86 1.92
CA VAL A 177 -6.03 5.90 0.90
C VAL A 177 -4.75 5.60 0.12
N CYS A 178 -3.76 4.94 0.74
CA CYS A 178 -2.56 4.46 0.05
C CYS A 178 -2.91 3.49 -1.09
N HIS A 179 -3.85 2.56 -0.84
CA HIS A 179 -4.30 1.61 -1.85
C HIS A 179 -4.91 2.34 -3.06
N GLN A 180 -5.70 3.39 -2.83
CA GLN A 180 -6.19 4.22 -3.94
C GLN A 180 -5.07 4.96 -4.66
N SER A 181 -4.15 5.61 -3.92
CA SER A 181 -3.06 6.39 -4.54
C SER A 181 -2.18 5.52 -5.42
N VAL A 182 -1.73 4.35 -4.93
CA VAL A 182 -0.93 3.45 -5.77
C VAL A 182 -1.72 2.85 -6.92
N SER A 183 -3.03 2.65 -6.78
CA SER A 183 -3.90 2.18 -7.87
C SER A 183 -3.97 3.20 -9.00
N LEU A 184 -4.10 4.49 -8.68
CA LEU A 184 -4.05 5.57 -9.68
C LEU A 184 -2.68 5.65 -10.35
N VAL A 185 -1.59 5.53 -9.58
CA VAL A 185 -0.22 5.47 -10.13
C VAL A 185 -0.03 4.25 -11.03
N ALA A 186 -0.47 3.06 -10.61
CA ALA A 186 -0.38 1.84 -11.42
C ALA A 186 -1.08 1.99 -12.77
N ARG A 187 -2.28 2.55 -12.78
CA ARG A 187 -3.02 2.87 -14.00
C ARG A 187 -2.25 3.81 -14.91
N HIS A 188 -1.64 4.86 -14.36
CA HIS A 188 -0.85 5.83 -15.12
C HIS A 188 0.40 5.19 -15.73
N LEU A 189 1.12 4.36 -14.98
CA LEU A 189 2.29 3.62 -15.48
C LEU A 189 1.91 2.65 -16.60
N GLU A 190 0.83 1.90 -16.44
CA GLU A 190 0.33 0.97 -17.47
C GLU A 190 -0.08 1.70 -18.77
N ALA A 191 -0.78 2.82 -18.66
CA ALA A 191 -1.14 3.64 -19.81
C ALA A 191 0.09 4.13 -20.58
N ASN A 192 1.23 4.26 -19.89
CA ASN A 192 2.51 4.71 -20.45
C ASN A 192 3.53 3.58 -20.70
N GLY A 193 3.09 2.32 -20.69
CA GLY A 193 3.87 1.19 -21.16
C GLY A 193 4.72 0.45 -20.15
N ILE A 194 4.56 0.72 -18.85
CA ILE A 194 5.20 0.02 -17.72
C ILE A 194 4.19 -0.94 -17.09
N ALA A 195 4.48 -2.24 -17.11
CA ALA A 195 3.61 -3.25 -16.49
C ALA A 195 3.61 -3.13 -14.95
N THR A 196 2.46 -3.32 -14.29
CA THR A 196 2.36 -3.11 -12.84
C THR A 196 1.66 -4.24 -12.09
N VAL A 197 2.02 -4.44 -10.82
CA VAL A 197 1.25 -5.19 -9.83
C VAL A 197 1.09 -4.35 -8.57
N VAL A 198 -0.14 -4.19 -8.09
CA VAL A 198 -0.41 -3.70 -6.74
C VAL A 198 -0.39 -4.88 -5.79
N MET A 199 0.42 -4.80 -4.71
CA MET A 199 0.47 -5.78 -3.61
C MET A 199 -0.24 -5.15 -2.42
N GLY A 200 -1.41 -5.64 -2.01
CA GLY A 200 -2.17 -4.92 -0.99
C GLY A 200 -3.15 -5.77 -0.18
N CYS A 201 -3.72 -5.15 0.87
CA CYS A 201 -4.66 -5.76 1.80
C CYS A 201 -6.11 -5.26 1.63
N ALA A 202 -6.33 -4.09 1.01
CA ALA A 202 -7.67 -3.51 0.85
C ALA A 202 -8.28 -3.89 -0.52
N LYS A 203 -8.84 -5.10 -0.57
CA LYS A 203 -9.37 -5.70 -1.80
C LYS A 203 -10.42 -4.82 -2.48
N ASP A 204 -11.42 -4.40 -1.74
CA ASP A 204 -12.53 -3.59 -2.26
C ASP A 204 -12.07 -2.25 -2.84
N ILE A 205 -11.07 -1.58 -2.24
CA ILE A 205 -10.55 -0.30 -2.72
C ILE A 205 -9.80 -0.47 -4.05
N VAL A 206 -8.91 -1.47 -4.14
CA VAL A 206 -8.08 -1.68 -5.33
C VAL A 206 -8.93 -2.14 -6.51
N GLU A 207 -9.84 -3.10 -6.28
CA GLU A 207 -10.74 -3.59 -7.33
C GLU A 207 -11.74 -2.52 -7.78
N HIS A 208 -12.24 -1.69 -6.85
CA HIS A 208 -13.11 -0.55 -7.19
C HIS A 208 -12.38 0.49 -8.05
N CYS A 209 -11.16 0.84 -7.70
CA CYS A 209 -10.36 1.76 -8.51
C CYS A 209 -10.09 1.20 -9.92
N GLY A 210 -9.95 -0.11 -10.04
CA GLY A 210 -9.67 -0.81 -11.28
C GLY A 210 -8.19 -0.73 -11.65
N VAL A 211 -7.44 -1.79 -11.32
CA VAL A 211 -6.00 -1.94 -11.64
C VAL A 211 -5.76 -3.10 -12.58
N PRO A 212 -4.65 -3.11 -13.32
CA PRO A 212 -4.29 -4.20 -14.21
C PRO A 212 -4.14 -5.53 -13.47
N ARG A 213 -3.28 -5.54 -12.44
CA ARG A 213 -2.95 -6.73 -11.65
C ARG A 213 -2.95 -6.40 -10.17
N PHE A 214 -3.55 -7.27 -9.38
CA PHE A 214 -3.63 -7.11 -7.94
C PHE A 214 -3.30 -8.41 -7.21
N LEU A 215 -2.25 -8.41 -6.41
CA LEU A 215 -1.99 -9.45 -5.41
C LEU A 215 -2.67 -9.06 -4.11
N PHE A 216 -3.71 -9.76 -3.75
CA PHE A 216 -4.45 -9.55 -2.51
C PHE A 216 -3.91 -10.44 -1.39
N SER A 217 -3.34 -9.83 -0.34
CA SER A 217 -2.98 -10.46 0.93
C SER A 217 -4.05 -10.13 1.97
N ASP A 218 -4.77 -11.15 2.46
CA ASP A 218 -5.82 -10.96 3.47
C ASP A 218 -5.20 -10.83 4.87
N PHE A 219 -4.47 -9.74 5.05
CA PHE A 219 -3.66 -9.40 6.23
C PHE A 219 -4.08 -8.03 6.79
N PRO A 220 -3.77 -7.74 8.07
CA PRO A 220 -3.97 -6.41 8.63
C PRO A 220 -3.22 -5.33 7.83
N LEU A 221 -3.84 -4.17 7.64
CA LEU A 221 -3.23 -3.04 6.94
C LEU A 221 -1.87 -2.67 7.52
N GLY A 222 -0.86 -2.59 6.67
CA GLY A 222 0.55 -2.44 7.02
C GLY A 222 1.38 -3.69 6.77
N ASN A 223 0.77 -4.80 6.27
CA ASN A 223 1.46 -6.07 6.00
C ASN A 223 1.19 -6.56 4.57
N SER A 224 1.23 -5.67 3.60
CA SER A 224 0.91 -5.97 2.20
C SER A 224 1.86 -6.97 1.55
N ALA A 225 3.08 -7.11 2.06
CA ALA A 225 4.14 -7.92 1.47
C ALA A 225 4.54 -9.16 2.29
N GLY A 226 3.74 -9.56 3.28
CA GLY A 226 3.99 -10.77 4.06
C GLY A 226 3.82 -10.57 5.56
N ARG A 227 4.07 -11.62 6.34
CA ARG A 227 3.99 -11.59 7.80
C ARG A 227 5.28 -11.04 8.42
N PRO A 228 5.19 -10.33 9.56
CA PRO A 228 6.38 -9.84 10.24
C PRO A 228 7.23 -10.99 10.81
N ARG A 229 8.54 -10.83 10.75
CA ARG A 229 9.54 -11.81 11.21
C ARG A 229 9.41 -13.20 10.56
N ASP A 230 8.83 -13.23 9.36
CA ASP A 230 8.65 -14.43 8.55
C ASP A 230 9.14 -14.17 7.10
N PRO A 231 10.48 -14.21 6.89
CA PRO A 231 11.07 -13.98 5.57
C PRO A 231 10.52 -14.92 4.49
N ALA A 232 10.16 -16.16 4.87
CA ALA A 232 9.59 -17.12 3.93
C ALA A 232 8.21 -16.64 3.41
N SER A 233 7.36 -16.07 4.28
CA SER A 233 6.09 -15.50 3.83
C SER A 233 6.27 -14.28 2.96
N GLN A 234 7.29 -13.45 3.23
CA GLN A 234 7.63 -12.26 2.45
C GLN A 234 8.14 -12.65 1.06
N GLU A 235 9.01 -13.65 0.97
CA GLU A 235 9.50 -14.21 -0.30
C GLU A 235 8.37 -14.85 -1.11
N ALA A 236 7.52 -15.65 -0.46
CA ALA A 236 6.37 -16.26 -1.13
C ALA A 236 5.38 -15.21 -1.66
N THR A 237 5.13 -14.14 -0.88
CA THR A 237 4.26 -13.04 -1.31
C THR A 237 4.86 -12.30 -2.50
N LEU A 238 6.16 -12.02 -2.47
CA LEU A 238 6.86 -11.40 -3.60
C LEU A 238 6.79 -12.29 -4.85
N GLU A 239 7.06 -13.60 -4.73
CA GLU A 239 7.02 -14.51 -5.86
C GLU A 239 5.62 -14.61 -6.49
N LEU A 240 4.56 -14.57 -5.69
CA LEU A 240 3.19 -14.46 -6.20
C LEU A 240 2.97 -13.18 -7.04
N ALA A 241 3.53 -12.06 -6.61
CA ALA A 241 3.43 -10.81 -7.37
C ALA A 241 4.23 -10.87 -8.68
N LEU A 242 5.43 -11.45 -8.66
CA LEU A 242 6.25 -11.65 -9.85
C LEU A 242 5.57 -12.62 -10.82
N THR A 243 5.02 -13.71 -10.33
CA THR A 243 4.24 -14.68 -11.14
C THR A 243 3.03 -13.98 -11.77
N LEU A 244 2.32 -13.15 -11.03
CA LEU A 244 1.16 -12.41 -11.54
C LEU A 244 1.56 -11.43 -12.66
N LEU A 245 2.74 -10.79 -12.57
CA LEU A 245 3.30 -9.98 -13.66
C LEU A 245 3.49 -10.78 -14.95
N GLU A 246 3.93 -12.04 -14.84
CA GLU A 246 4.21 -12.91 -15.99
C GLU A 246 2.94 -13.53 -16.59
N THR A 247 1.98 -13.90 -15.75
CA THR A 247 0.88 -14.80 -16.15
C THR A 247 -0.44 -14.12 -16.42
N ALA A 248 -0.65 -12.90 -15.92
CA ALA A 248 -1.91 -12.19 -16.16
C ALA A 248 -2.05 -11.82 -17.64
N ALA A 249 -3.14 -12.28 -18.26
CA ALA A 249 -3.44 -12.08 -19.67
C ALA A 249 -4.39 -10.90 -19.93
N GLU A 250 -5.09 -10.41 -18.88
CA GLU A 250 -6.10 -9.37 -18.99
C GLU A 250 -6.08 -8.43 -17.78
N PRO A 251 -6.64 -7.21 -17.90
CA PRO A 251 -6.75 -6.29 -16.77
C PRO A 251 -7.74 -6.82 -15.72
N ARG A 252 -7.72 -6.21 -14.53
CA ARG A 252 -8.54 -6.60 -13.36
C ARG A 252 -8.26 -8.01 -12.86
N THR A 253 -7.07 -8.56 -13.15
CA THR A 253 -6.65 -9.85 -12.63
C THR A 253 -6.27 -9.72 -11.17
N THR A 254 -7.06 -10.33 -10.27
CA THR A 254 -6.76 -10.44 -8.84
C THR A 254 -6.31 -11.86 -8.51
N LEU A 255 -5.12 -11.98 -7.93
CA LEU A 255 -4.63 -13.20 -7.30
C LEU A 255 -4.75 -13.08 -5.78
N ARG A 256 -5.53 -13.94 -5.14
CA ARG A 256 -5.55 -14.03 -3.66
C ARG A 256 -4.39 -14.87 -3.18
N SER A 257 -3.56 -14.31 -2.30
CA SER A 257 -2.51 -15.06 -1.61
C SER A 257 -3.12 -16.22 -0.81
N PRO A 258 -2.57 -17.43 -0.88
CA PRO A 258 -3.01 -18.55 -0.05
C PRO A 258 -2.55 -18.43 1.41
N LEU A 259 -1.68 -17.48 1.72
CA LEU A 259 -1.16 -17.28 3.06
C LEU A 259 -2.24 -16.71 3.97
N ARG A 260 -2.28 -17.18 5.21
CA ARG A 260 -3.21 -16.70 6.25
C ARG A 260 -2.46 -15.88 7.28
N TRP A 261 -3.08 -14.83 7.79
CA TRP A 261 -2.53 -14.05 8.90
C TRP A 261 -2.50 -14.85 10.20
N SER A 262 -3.62 -15.47 10.51
CA SER A 262 -3.82 -16.31 11.70
C SER A 262 -4.88 -17.39 11.42
N ASP A 263 -5.03 -18.33 12.35
CA ASP A 263 -6.04 -19.39 12.24
C ASP A 263 -7.46 -18.86 12.45
N SER A 264 -7.62 -17.74 13.17
CA SER A 264 -8.90 -17.07 13.39
C SER A 264 -9.03 -15.81 12.54
N ALA A 265 -10.24 -15.54 12.05
CA ALA A 265 -10.61 -14.33 11.35
C ALA A 265 -11.08 -13.19 12.27
N GLU A 266 -11.07 -13.38 13.58
CA GLU A 266 -11.60 -12.40 14.55
C GLU A 266 -10.91 -11.03 14.47
N TRP A 267 -9.61 -10.99 14.10
CA TRP A 267 -8.88 -9.76 13.92
C TRP A 267 -9.56 -8.81 12.91
N LYS A 268 -10.30 -9.35 11.92
CA LYS A 268 -11.03 -8.56 10.93
C LYS A 268 -12.18 -7.75 11.51
N LEU A 269 -12.66 -8.13 12.68
CA LEU A 269 -13.79 -7.46 13.34
C LEU A 269 -13.39 -6.14 13.99
N ASP A 270 -12.12 -5.89 14.21
CA ASP A 270 -11.64 -4.76 15.00
C ASP A 270 -11.41 -3.48 14.20
N TYR A 271 -10.91 -3.60 12.97
CA TYR A 271 -10.50 -2.45 12.19
C TYR A 271 -11.65 -1.48 11.94
N CYS A 272 -11.50 -0.24 12.43
CA CYS A 272 -12.46 0.85 12.22
C CYS A 272 -13.94 0.41 12.41
N ASN A 273 -14.21 -0.42 13.42
CA ASN A 273 -15.53 -0.94 13.70
C ASN A 273 -16.22 -0.12 14.81
N PRO A 274 -17.16 0.78 14.48
CA PRO A 274 -17.83 1.62 15.48
C PRO A 274 -18.58 0.81 16.53
N ALA A 275 -19.10 -0.37 16.19
CA ALA A 275 -19.85 -1.23 17.12
C ALA A 275 -18.97 -1.80 18.26
N ARG A 276 -17.63 -1.67 18.16
CA ARG A 276 -16.66 -2.08 19.17
C ARG A 276 -16.06 -0.92 19.96
N LEU A 277 -16.60 0.29 19.80
CA LEU A 277 -16.12 1.51 20.44
C LEU A 277 -17.19 2.08 21.36
N SER A 278 -16.78 2.54 22.56
CA SER A 278 -17.68 3.27 23.43
C SER A 278 -17.91 4.71 22.94
N PRO A 279 -18.97 5.41 23.41
CA PRO A 279 -19.18 6.83 23.10
C PRO A 279 -17.98 7.71 23.49
N GLU A 280 -17.34 7.43 24.62
CA GLU A 280 -16.18 8.17 25.13
C GLU A 280 -14.97 7.95 24.19
N GLU A 281 -14.76 6.72 23.72
CA GLU A 281 -13.69 6.39 22.79
C GLU A 281 -13.91 7.07 21.43
N LEU A 282 -15.15 7.11 20.96
CA LEU A 282 -15.50 7.83 19.72
C LEU A 282 -15.22 9.34 19.87
N ALA A 283 -15.61 9.96 20.98
CA ALA A 283 -15.33 11.37 21.24
C ALA A 283 -13.83 11.66 21.32
N ARG A 284 -13.06 10.81 21.98
CA ARG A 284 -11.59 10.92 22.05
C ARG A 284 -10.96 10.86 20.67
N ARG A 285 -11.34 9.86 19.85
CA ARG A 285 -10.83 9.68 18.48
C ARG A 285 -11.20 10.84 17.57
N ARG A 286 -12.41 11.39 17.74
CA ARG A 286 -12.82 12.60 17.04
C ARG A 286 -11.89 13.76 17.34
N ALA A 287 -11.63 14.04 18.60
CA ALA A 287 -10.75 15.14 19.02
C ALA A 287 -9.30 14.94 18.54
N GLU A 288 -8.78 13.71 18.58
CA GLU A 288 -7.45 13.36 18.04
C GLU A 288 -7.38 13.58 16.53
N PHE A 289 -8.41 13.19 15.80
CA PHE A 289 -8.47 13.36 14.36
C PHE A 289 -8.53 14.83 13.95
N ASP A 290 -9.31 15.66 14.65
CA ASP A 290 -9.41 17.09 14.37
C ASP A 290 -8.06 17.79 14.62
N ARG A 291 -7.36 17.50 15.73
CA ARG A 291 -6.00 18.01 15.98
C ARG A 291 -5.04 17.56 14.87
N GLY A 292 -5.09 16.31 14.46
CA GLY A 292 -4.25 15.78 13.37
C GLY A 292 -4.51 16.48 12.03
N LYS A 293 -5.78 16.85 11.73
CA LYS A 293 -6.13 17.62 10.53
C LYS A 293 -5.54 19.02 10.54
N GLU A 294 -5.63 19.72 11.67
CA GLU A 294 -5.04 21.07 11.85
C GLU A 294 -3.53 21.04 11.64
N THR A 295 -2.82 20.07 12.28
CA THR A 295 -1.38 19.89 12.11
C THR A 295 -1.00 19.60 10.66
N ALA A 296 -1.73 18.70 10.00
CA ALA A 296 -1.46 18.35 8.60
C ALA A 296 -1.75 19.49 7.63
N LYS A 297 -2.74 20.36 7.95
CA LYS A 297 -3.05 21.57 7.18
C LYS A 297 -1.92 22.58 7.29
N ALA A 298 -1.49 22.90 8.51
CA ALA A 298 -0.40 23.84 8.76
C ALA A 298 0.91 23.40 8.09
N LEU A 299 1.24 22.10 8.17
CA LEU A 299 2.42 21.54 7.50
C LEU A 299 2.36 21.71 5.98
N ARG A 300 1.21 21.41 5.36
CA ARG A 300 1.04 21.56 3.91
C ARG A 300 1.18 23.02 3.47
N GLU A 301 0.61 23.95 4.22
CA GLU A 301 0.71 25.39 3.94
C GLU A 301 2.14 25.92 4.08
N SER A 302 2.97 25.29 4.93
CA SER A 302 4.38 25.69 5.10
C SER A 302 5.31 25.16 3.98
N ILE A 303 4.85 24.21 3.16
CA ILE A 303 5.62 23.58 2.08
C ILE A 303 5.19 24.12 0.69
N ALA A 304 3.99 24.71 0.60
CA ALA A 304 3.45 25.32 -0.62
C ALA A 304 4.06 26.70 -0.88
#